data_d97b6460a31c21f9d99e669bb354ec15
#
_entry.id   d97b6460a31c21f9d99e669bb354ec15
#
_cell.length_a   1.000
_cell.length_b   1.000
_cell.length_c   1.000
_cell.angle_alpha   90.00
_cell.angle_beta   90.00
_cell.angle_gamma   90.00
#
_symmetry.space_group_name_H-M   'P 1'
#
loop_
_entity.id
_entity.type
_entity.pdbx_description
1 polymer ?
#
loop_
_entity_poly.entity_id
_entity_poly.type
_entity_poly.pdbx_seq_one_letter_code
_entity_poly.pdbx_strand_id
1 'polypeptide(L)'
;MRQKQKNNFSLRLACVGGALTAENLKKIAEVAEKYGDGYVHLTSRQGVEIPFIKLDDIDDVTADLAKGGCRPGVCGPRVRTVTACQGNTVCPSGNINSYDIAVKLNERYFGRELPHKFKFGVTGCQNNCLKAEENDVGIKGAAQISWKEDTCIHCGVCEKACREEAITFRDGK
;
A
#
# COMPACT_ATOMS: atom_id res chain seq x y z
N MET A 1 -5.45 4.08 18.95
CA MET A 1 -4.43 3.45 19.86
C MET A 1 -4.28 4.32 21.10
N ARG A 2 -4.16 3.71 22.29
CA ARG A 2 -3.93 4.45 23.54
C ARG A 2 -2.57 5.14 23.51
N GLN A 3 -2.50 6.40 23.95
CA GLN A 3 -1.28 7.19 24.04
C GLN A 3 -0.69 7.19 25.47
N LYS A 4 0.50 7.80 25.61
CA LYS A 4 1.15 8.02 26.92
C LYS A 4 0.32 8.94 27.81
N GLN A 5 -0.25 9.99 27.22
CA GLN A 5 -1.12 10.94 27.93
C GLN A 5 -2.45 10.25 28.28
N LYS A 6 -2.86 10.41 29.53
CA LYS A 6 -4.12 9.83 30.02
C LYS A 6 -5.30 10.35 29.20
N ASN A 7 -6.21 9.45 28.82
CA ASN A 7 -7.43 9.73 28.06
C ASN A 7 -7.24 10.25 26.63
N ASN A 8 -6.01 10.13 26.07
CA ASN A 8 -5.73 10.48 24.68
C ASN A 8 -5.45 9.21 23.84
N PHE A 9 -5.90 9.25 22.60
CA PHE A 9 -5.80 8.15 21.65
C PHE A 9 -5.33 8.64 20.28
N SER A 10 -4.58 7.81 19.57
CA SER A 10 -4.34 8.02 18.15
C SER A 10 -5.36 7.24 17.32
N LEU A 11 -6.08 7.92 16.47
CA LEU A 11 -6.97 7.31 15.48
C LEU A 11 -6.19 7.08 14.19
N ARG A 12 -6.02 5.82 13.80
CA ARG A 12 -5.39 5.44 12.54
C ARG A 12 -6.43 5.27 11.46
N LEU A 13 -6.17 5.81 10.26
CA LEU A 13 -7.04 5.72 9.10
C LEU A 13 -6.67 4.54 8.21
N ALA A 14 -7.65 4.04 7.47
CA ALA A 14 -7.50 2.98 6.47
C ALA A 14 -7.14 3.60 5.11
N CYS A 15 -5.85 3.79 4.86
CA CYS A 15 -5.34 4.31 3.58
C CYS A 15 -4.84 3.14 2.73
N VAL A 16 -5.66 2.65 1.80
CA VAL A 16 -5.29 1.53 0.92
C VAL A 16 -4.19 1.97 -0.04
N GLY A 17 -3.06 1.25 -0.04
CA GLY A 17 -1.91 1.60 -0.88
C GLY A 17 -1.34 2.99 -0.65
N GLY A 18 -1.64 3.62 0.50
CA GLY A 18 -1.23 4.99 0.80
C GLY A 18 -1.94 6.06 -0.04
N ALA A 19 -2.96 5.69 -0.81
CA ALA A 19 -3.67 6.62 -1.67
C ALA A 19 -4.72 7.40 -0.88
N LEU A 20 -4.67 8.73 -1.04
CA LEU A 20 -5.62 9.69 -0.48
C LEU A 20 -5.90 10.75 -1.54
N THR A 21 -7.16 11.12 -1.69
CA THR A 21 -7.54 12.25 -2.53
C THR A 21 -7.23 13.58 -1.85
N ALA A 22 -7.16 14.65 -2.60
CA ALA A 22 -7.02 16.00 -2.02
C ALA A 22 -8.17 16.35 -1.05
N GLU A 23 -9.38 15.83 -1.31
CA GLU A 23 -10.53 15.99 -0.43
C GLU A 23 -10.37 15.23 0.88
N ASN A 24 -9.90 13.95 0.82
CA ASN A 24 -9.55 13.19 2.03
C ASN A 24 -8.54 13.96 2.89
N LEU A 25 -7.46 14.49 2.27
CA LEU A 25 -6.43 15.23 2.99
C LEU A 25 -6.97 16.50 3.66
N LYS A 26 -7.82 17.26 3.00
CA LYS A 26 -8.49 18.43 3.59
C LYS A 26 -9.34 18.05 4.80
N LYS A 27 -10.15 16.98 4.66
CA LYS A 27 -10.98 16.50 5.76
C LYS A 27 -10.17 15.98 6.94
N ILE A 28 -9.07 15.27 6.67
CA ILE A 28 -8.15 14.81 7.73
C ILE A 28 -7.54 16.01 8.47
N ALA A 29 -7.14 17.06 7.74
CA ALA A 29 -6.59 18.29 8.35
C ALA A 29 -7.63 18.98 9.24
N GLU A 30 -8.85 19.21 8.74
CA GLU A 30 -9.96 19.80 9.52
C GLU A 30 -10.22 19.01 10.83
N VAL A 31 -10.25 17.68 10.74
CA VAL A 31 -10.49 16.83 11.90
C VAL A 31 -9.31 16.87 12.88
N ALA A 32 -8.07 16.91 12.37
CA ALA A 32 -6.88 17.02 13.21
C ALA A 32 -6.83 18.38 13.95
N GLU A 33 -7.24 19.47 13.30
CA GLU A 33 -7.35 20.80 13.92
C GLU A 33 -8.48 20.87 14.95
N LYS A 34 -9.62 20.24 14.66
CA LYS A 34 -10.80 20.33 15.52
C LYS A 34 -10.73 19.47 16.78
N TYR A 35 -10.19 18.25 16.68
CA TYR A 35 -10.24 17.24 17.75
C TYR A 35 -8.88 16.78 18.27
N GLY A 36 -7.79 17.06 17.54
CA GLY A 36 -6.41 16.75 17.91
C GLY A 36 -5.61 18.01 18.17
N ASP A 37 -4.28 17.89 18.04
CA ASP A 37 -3.34 19.02 18.22
C ASP A 37 -2.94 19.66 16.88
N GLY A 38 -3.77 19.57 15.85
CA GLY A 38 -3.55 20.21 14.56
C GLY A 38 -2.47 19.55 13.69
N TYR A 39 -2.01 18.33 14.01
CA TYR A 39 -1.09 17.61 13.15
C TYR A 39 -1.49 16.15 12.94
N VAL A 40 -0.93 15.55 11.90
CA VAL A 40 -1.08 14.14 11.58
C VAL A 40 0.28 13.44 11.54
N HIS A 41 0.30 12.15 11.82
CA HIS A 41 1.47 11.31 11.71
C HIS A 41 1.33 10.31 10.55
N LEU A 42 2.30 10.29 9.64
CA LEU A 42 2.38 9.30 8.58
C LEU A 42 3.09 8.05 9.08
N THR A 43 2.46 6.90 8.92
CA THR A 43 3.00 5.63 9.41
C THR A 43 3.85 4.92 8.36
N SER A 44 4.78 4.07 8.79
CA SER A 44 5.59 3.23 7.89
C SER A 44 4.77 2.31 7.00
N ARG A 45 3.50 2.05 7.34
CA ARG A 45 2.57 1.26 6.54
C ARG A 45 1.61 2.12 5.71
N GLN A 46 2.07 3.27 5.23
CA GLN A 46 1.31 4.16 4.35
C GLN A 46 -0.03 4.62 4.95
N GLY A 47 -0.16 4.61 6.25
CA GLY A 47 -1.37 5.06 6.93
C GLY A 47 -1.18 6.45 7.52
N VAL A 48 -2.30 7.11 7.83
CA VAL A 48 -2.37 8.37 8.56
C VAL A 48 -2.90 8.10 9.95
N GLU A 49 -2.31 8.73 10.95
CA GLU A 49 -2.80 8.76 12.33
C GLU A 49 -3.08 10.20 12.75
N ILE A 50 -4.21 10.41 13.41
CA ILE A 50 -4.54 11.65 14.09
C ILE A 50 -4.34 11.40 15.58
N PRO A 51 -3.30 11.96 16.20
CA PRO A 51 -3.07 11.81 17.64
C PRO A 51 -3.91 12.78 18.47
N PHE A 52 -3.87 12.59 19.79
CA PHE A 52 -4.50 13.41 20.82
C PHE A 52 -6.03 13.49 20.81
N ILE A 53 -6.69 12.55 20.12
CA ILE A 53 -8.15 12.42 20.18
C ILE A 53 -8.57 11.91 21.56
N LYS A 54 -9.53 12.56 22.17
CA LYS A 54 -10.11 12.11 23.43
C LYS A 54 -11.08 10.95 23.18
N LEU A 55 -11.24 10.10 24.19
CA LEU A 55 -12.10 8.93 24.08
C LEU A 55 -13.55 9.31 23.75
N ASP A 56 -14.04 10.35 24.37
CA ASP A 56 -15.42 10.82 24.24
C ASP A 56 -15.73 11.40 22.85
N ASP A 57 -14.69 11.85 22.12
CA ASP A 57 -14.82 12.46 20.79
C ASP A 57 -14.70 11.42 19.65
N ILE A 58 -14.41 10.14 19.93
CA ILE A 58 -14.10 9.14 18.87
C ILE A 58 -15.26 8.96 17.89
N ASP A 59 -16.49 8.93 18.36
CA ASP A 59 -17.66 8.74 17.50
C ASP A 59 -17.88 9.97 16.59
N ASP A 60 -17.76 11.17 17.12
CA ASP A 60 -17.85 12.42 16.36
C ASP A 60 -16.74 12.54 15.33
N VAL A 61 -15.50 12.23 15.72
CA VAL A 61 -14.34 12.17 14.82
C VAL A 61 -14.56 11.19 13.68
N THR A 62 -15.10 10.02 13.99
CA THR A 62 -15.39 8.99 12.99
C THR A 62 -16.49 9.45 12.02
N ALA A 63 -17.53 10.08 12.53
CA ALA A 63 -18.61 10.63 11.72
C ALA A 63 -18.14 11.78 10.81
N ASP A 64 -17.31 12.69 11.34
CA ASP A 64 -16.76 13.79 10.55
C ASP A 64 -15.79 13.28 9.45
N LEU A 65 -14.94 12.33 9.74
CA LEU A 65 -14.07 11.69 8.76
C LEU A 65 -14.85 10.98 7.64
N ALA A 66 -15.96 10.34 7.97
CA ALA A 66 -16.82 9.66 7.00
C ALA A 66 -17.40 10.61 5.95
N LYS A 67 -17.69 11.87 6.31
CA LYS A 67 -18.15 12.93 5.38
C LYS A 67 -17.12 13.22 4.27
N GLY A 68 -15.83 13.00 4.55
CA GLY A 68 -14.74 13.12 3.57
C GLY A 68 -14.30 11.78 2.97
N GLY A 69 -15.11 10.71 3.10
CA GLY A 69 -14.78 9.38 2.57
C GLY A 69 -13.66 8.65 3.32
N CYS A 70 -13.25 9.16 4.48
CA CYS A 70 -12.22 8.54 5.32
C CYS A 70 -12.86 7.60 6.34
N ARG A 71 -12.18 6.48 6.63
CA ARG A 71 -12.65 5.52 7.65
C ARG A 71 -11.52 5.11 8.59
N PRO A 72 -11.84 4.77 9.84
CA PRO A 72 -10.85 4.22 10.76
C PRO A 72 -10.26 2.91 10.26
N GLY A 73 -8.98 2.71 10.54
CA GLY A 73 -8.29 1.44 10.39
C GLY A 73 -8.61 0.49 11.54
N VAL A 74 -8.17 -0.76 11.41
CA VAL A 74 -8.39 -1.80 12.42
C VAL A 74 -7.13 -2.09 13.22
N CYS A 75 -7.33 -2.51 14.47
CA CYS A 75 -6.30 -2.99 15.40
C CYS A 75 -6.58 -4.44 15.81
N GLY A 76 -5.66 -5.05 16.56
CA GLY A 76 -5.82 -6.40 17.09
C GLY A 76 -5.59 -7.51 16.07
N PRO A 77 -6.13 -8.71 16.31
CA PRO A 77 -5.95 -9.91 15.49
C PRO A 77 -6.87 -9.87 14.26
N ARG A 78 -6.58 -8.97 13.34
CA ARG A 78 -7.38 -8.72 12.13
C ARG A 78 -6.51 -8.48 10.92
N VAL A 79 -7.09 -8.66 9.74
CA VAL A 79 -6.47 -8.25 8.47
C VAL A 79 -6.37 -6.74 8.42
N ARG A 80 -5.14 -6.26 8.25
CA ARG A 80 -4.80 -4.82 8.19
C ARG A 80 -5.07 -4.24 6.81
N THR A 81 -5.16 -2.91 6.74
CA THR A 81 -5.18 -2.19 5.46
C THR A 81 -4.01 -2.65 4.58
N VAL A 82 -4.29 -2.92 3.32
CA VAL A 82 -3.29 -3.40 2.35
C VAL A 82 -2.37 -2.25 1.96
N THR A 83 -1.07 -2.50 1.99
CA THR A 83 -0.05 -1.57 1.49
C THR A 83 0.29 -1.88 0.04
N ALA A 84 0.52 -0.86 -0.79
CA ALA A 84 0.90 -1.04 -2.18
C ALA A 84 1.80 0.09 -2.67
N CYS A 85 2.70 -0.22 -3.61
CA CYS A 85 3.36 0.84 -4.37
C CYS A 85 2.42 1.35 -5.47
N GLN A 86 2.82 2.41 -6.17
CA GLN A 86 2.00 3.04 -7.23
C GLN A 86 1.76 2.14 -8.47
N GLY A 87 2.64 1.13 -8.68
CA GLY A 87 2.51 0.21 -9.80
C GLY A 87 2.66 0.86 -11.18
N ASN A 88 2.20 0.14 -12.21
CA ASN A 88 2.37 0.53 -13.62
C ASN A 88 1.49 1.72 -14.05
N THR A 89 0.61 2.21 -13.20
CA THR A 89 -0.17 3.43 -13.48
C THR A 89 0.68 4.70 -13.37
N VAL A 90 1.77 4.67 -12.62
CA VAL A 90 2.63 5.83 -12.35
C VAL A 90 4.11 5.50 -12.57
N CYS A 91 4.56 4.33 -12.14
CA CYS A 91 5.97 3.95 -12.17
C CYS A 91 6.34 3.28 -13.50
N PRO A 92 7.38 3.78 -14.22
CA PRO A 92 7.79 3.18 -15.50
C PRO A 92 8.34 1.74 -15.35
N SER A 93 8.82 1.36 -14.16
CA SER A 93 9.28 -0.01 -13.86
C SER A 93 8.13 -0.95 -13.45
N GLY A 94 6.90 -0.45 -13.31
CA GLY A 94 5.76 -1.25 -12.87
C GLY A 94 5.31 -2.24 -13.94
N ASN A 95 5.17 -3.51 -13.57
CA ASN A 95 4.64 -4.58 -14.44
C ASN A 95 3.15 -4.84 -14.19
N ILE A 96 2.65 -4.50 -13.00
CA ILE A 96 1.24 -4.71 -12.61
C ILE A 96 0.64 -3.45 -11.99
N ASN A 97 -0.68 -3.35 -12.05
CA ASN A 97 -1.43 -2.35 -11.29
C ASN A 97 -1.56 -2.78 -9.83
N SER A 98 -0.56 -2.44 -9.02
CA SER A 98 -0.51 -2.82 -7.60
C SER A 98 -1.61 -2.18 -6.77
N TYR A 99 -2.06 -0.98 -7.13
CA TYR A 99 -3.14 -0.28 -6.43
C TYR A 99 -4.49 -1.00 -6.61
N ASP A 100 -4.84 -1.38 -7.84
CA ASP A 100 -6.09 -2.13 -8.12
C ASP A 100 -6.12 -3.47 -7.38
N ILE A 101 -5.00 -4.19 -7.35
CA ILE A 101 -4.87 -5.43 -6.58
C ILE A 101 -5.06 -5.16 -5.08
N ALA A 102 -4.44 -4.10 -4.56
CA ALA A 102 -4.58 -3.73 -3.14
C ALA A 102 -6.01 -3.37 -2.76
N VAL A 103 -6.72 -2.64 -3.63
CA VAL A 103 -8.14 -2.32 -3.43
C VAL A 103 -8.98 -3.59 -3.36
N LYS A 104 -8.85 -4.49 -4.33
CA LYS A 104 -9.58 -5.77 -4.36
C LYS A 104 -9.31 -6.66 -3.15
N LEU A 105 -8.05 -6.74 -2.72
CA LEU A 105 -7.69 -7.47 -1.50
C LEU A 105 -8.28 -6.81 -0.25
N ASN A 106 -8.22 -5.49 -0.19
CA ASN A 106 -8.75 -4.74 0.96
C ASN A 106 -10.27 -4.84 1.06
N GLU A 107 -11.01 -4.75 -0.04
CA GLU A 107 -12.45 -4.93 -0.06
C GLU A 107 -12.86 -6.32 0.43
N ARG A 108 -12.12 -7.34 0.02
CA ARG A 108 -12.44 -8.74 0.37
C ARG A 108 -12.06 -9.13 1.79
N TYR A 109 -10.96 -8.59 2.33
CA TYR A 109 -10.35 -9.12 3.56
C TYR A 109 -10.21 -8.13 4.70
N PHE A 110 -10.28 -6.81 4.46
CA PHE A 110 -10.06 -5.81 5.50
C PHE A 110 -10.94 -6.02 6.73
N GLY A 111 -10.32 -5.98 7.90
CA GLY A 111 -11.02 -6.10 9.17
C GLY A 111 -11.45 -7.52 9.56
N ARG A 112 -11.25 -8.53 8.68
CA ARG A 112 -11.57 -9.93 9.00
C ARG A 112 -10.82 -10.36 10.25
N GLU A 113 -11.52 -10.99 11.19
CA GLU A 113 -10.93 -11.53 12.40
C GLU A 113 -10.13 -12.80 12.11
N LEU A 114 -8.96 -12.89 12.74
CA LEU A 114 -8.01 -13.99 12.61
C LEU A 114 -7.38 -14.22 13.99
N PRO A 115 -6.71 -15.38 14.23
CA PRO A 115 -6.00 -15.60 15.48
C PRO A 115 -4.91 -14.56 15.76
N HIS A 116 -4.29 -14.01 14.72
CA HIS A 116 -3.25 -12.99 14.77
C HIS A 116 -3.45 -11.88 13.72
N LYS A 117 -2.74 -10.76 13.87
CA LYS A 117 -2.72 -9.70 12.86
C LYS A 117 -2.20 -10.25 11.53
N PHE A 118 -2.80 -9.83 10.43
CA PHE A 118 -2.41 -10.26 9.09
C PHE A 118 -2.25 -9.06 8.14
N LYS A 119 -1.22 -9.10 7.32
CA LYS A 119 -0.83 -8.00 6.44
C LYS A 119 -0.62 -8.49 5.02
N PHE A 120 -1.12 -7.72 4.05
CA PHE A 120 -0.79 -7.84 2.64
C PHE A 120 0.10 -6.68 2.22
N GLY A 121 1.06 -6.97 1.33
CA GLY A 121 1.87 -5.96 0.64
C GLY A 121 1.94 -6.25 -0.85
N VAL A 122 1.72 -5.23 -1.70
CA VAL A 122 1.71 -5.38 -3.15
C VAL A 122 2.72 -4.44 -3.78
N THR A 123 3.70 -4.96 -4.51
CA THR A 123 4.68 -4.16 -5.26
C THR A 123 4.58 -4.41 -6.76
N GLY A 124 4.76 -3.37 -7.55
CA GLY A 124 4.52 -3.38 -8.99
C GLY A 124 5.59 -4.07 -9.83
N CYS A 125 6.79 -4.32 -9.29
CA CYS A 125 7.92 -4.90 -10.02
C CYS A 125 8.95 -5.53 -9.07
N GLN A 126 10.00 -6.10 -9.65
CA GLN A 126 11.07 -6.79 -8.90
C GLN A 126 11.95 -5.84 -8.05
N ASN A 127 11.96 -4.52 -8.32
CA ASN A 127 12.68 -3.54 -7.48
C ASN A 127 12.17 -3.51 -6.04
N ASN A 128 10.93 -3.97 -5.82
CA ASN A 128 10.39 -4.25 -4.50
C ASN A 128 10.50 -3.12 -3.47
N CYS A 129 10.32 -1.87 -3.91
CA CYS A 129 10.47 -0.67 -3.07
C CYS A 129 9.59 -0.68 -1.81
N LEU A 130 8.48 -1.41 -1.83
CA LEU A 130 7.57 -1.58 -0.69
C LEU A 130 8.01 -2.70 0.27
N LYS A 131 8.99 -3.53 -0.11
CA LYS A 131 9.41 -4.71 0.65
C LYS A 131 8.24 -5.65 0.95
N ALA A 132 7.65 -6.18 -0.13
CA ALA A 132 6.46 -7.03 -0.04
C ALA A 132 6.67 -8.25 0.89
N GLU A 133 7.88 -8.77 0.98
CA GLU A 133 8.27 -9.91 1.84
C GLU A 133 8.19 -9.63 3.34
N GLU A 134 8.14 -8.36 3.77
CA GLU A 134 7.95 -8.00 5.19
C GLU A 134 6.48 -8.15 5.64
N ASN A 135 5.60 -8.58 4.74
CA ASN A 135 4.19 -8.83 5.04
C ASN A 135 3.92 -10.34 5.11
N ASP A 136 2.80 -10.73 5.72
CA ASP A 136 2.41 -12.15 5.81
C ASP A 136 2.13 -12.74 4.42
N VAL A 137 1.64 -11.91 3.49
CA VAL A 137 1.57 -12.20 2.05
C VAL A 137 2.11 -11.03 1.26
N GLY A 138 3.14 -11.28 0.46
CA GLY A 138 3.74 -10.34 -0.47
C GLY A 138 3.44 -10.69 -1.92
N ILE A 139 2.94 -9.73 -2.70
CA ILE A 139 2.69 -9.88 -4.13
C ILE A 139 3.65 -8.97 -4.88
N LYS A 140 4.40 -9.53 -5.83
CA LYS A 140 5.32 -8.78 -6.68
C LYS A 140 4.96 -8.93 -8.16
N GLY A 141 4.92 -7.80 -8.87
CA GLY A 141 4.83 -7.81 -10.32
C GLY A 141 6.11 -8.34 -10.96
N ALA A 142 5.96 -9.15 -11.97
CA ALA A 142 7.06 -9.66 -12.78
C ALA A 142 6.70 -9.63 -14.26
N ALA A 143 7.73 -9.54 -15.12
CA ALA A 143 7.59 -9.77 -16.54
C ALA A 143 7.93 -11.25 -16.84
N GLN A 144 7.08 -11.92 -17.59
CA GLN A 144 7.39 -13.22 -18.15
C GLN A 144 8.01 -13.00 -19.53
N ILE A 145 9.26 -13.38 -19.68
CA ILE A 145 9.98 -13.29 -20.95
C ILE A 145 9.81 -14.62 -21.68
N SER A 146 9.44 -14.56 -22.96
CA SER A 146 9.40 -15.71 -23.85
C SER A 146 10.20 -15.41 -25.14
N TRP A 147 10.99 -16.37 -25.58
CA TRP A 147 11.65 -16.33 -26.87
C TRP A 147 10.77 -17.00 -27.92
N LYS A 148 10.66 -16.36 -29.11
CA LYS A 148 9.93 -16.89 -30.26
C LYS A 148 10.95 -17.23 -31.34
N GLU A 149 11.21 -18.51 -31.52
CA GLU A 149 12.21 -19.02 -32.49
C GLU A 149 11.86 -18.67 -33.92
N ASP A 150 10.58 -18.75 -34.28
CA ASP A 150 10.05 -18.50 -35.63
C ASP A 150 10.21 -17.04 -36.09
N THR A 151 10.32 -16.09 -35.19
CA THR A 151 10.49 -14.67 -35.48
C THR A 151 11.89 -14.15 -35.18
N CYS A 152 12.75 -14.99 -34.62
CA CYS A 152 14.09 -14.62 -34.22
C CYS A 152 15.02 -14.57 -35.45
N ILE A 153 15.68 -13.43 -35.66
CA ILE A 153 16.66 -13.25 -36.74
C ILE A 153 18.10 -13.54 -36.31
N HIS A 154 18.28 -14.08 -35.10
CA HIS A 154 19.57 -14.47 -34.52
C HIS A 154 20.63 -13.37 -34.50
N CYS A 155 20.28 -12.11 -34.28
CA CYS A 155 21.16 -10.96 -34.30
C CYS A 155 21.98 -10.71 -33.02
N GLY A 156 21.69 -11.42 -31.90
CA GLY A 156 22.40 -11.27 -30.61
C GLY A 156 22.16 -9.95 -29.85
N VAL A 157 21.24 -9.10 -30.33
CA VAL A 157 20.96 -7.80 -29.68
C VAL A 157 20.39 -7.96 -28.27
N CYS A 158 19.59 -9.01 -28.03
CA CYS A 158 19.00 -9.29 -26.72
C CYS A 158 20.08 -9.56 -25.65
N GLU A 159 21.14 -10.30 -25.97
CA GLU A 159 22.27 -10.53 -25.08
C GLU A 159 22.98 -9.22 -24.75
N LYS A 160 23.31 -8.40 -25.77
CA LYS A 160 23.98 -7.11 -25.59
C LYS A 160 23.12 -6.09 -24.80
N ALA A 161 21.81 -6.17 -24.92
CA ALA A 161 20.89 -5.24 -24.24
C ALA A 161 20.57 -5.67 -22.80
N CYS A 162 20.85 -6.92 -22.43
CA CYS A 162 20.56 -7.42 -21.08
C CYS A 162 21.61 -6.91 -20.09
N ARG A 163 21.24 -5.95 -19.25
CA ARG A 163 22.12 -5.41 -18.21
C ARG A 163 22.46 -6.39 -17.09
N GLU A 164 21.61 -7.41 -16.91
CA GLU A 164 21.74 -8.44 -15.89
C GLU A 164 22.50 -9.68 -16.39
N GLU A 165 22.99 -9.64 -17.63
CA GLU A 165 23.69 -10.77 -18.28
C GLU A 165 22.90 -12.10 -18.22
N ALA A 166 21.56 -12.01 -18.15
CA ALA A 166 20.66 -13.15 -17.99
C ALA A 166 20.28 -13.82 -19.33
N ILE A 167 20.74 -13.27 -20.44
CA ILE A 167 20.51 -13.82 -21.80
C ILE A 167 21.85 -14.13 -22.42
N THR A 168 21.98 -15.36 -22.88
CA THR A 168 23.19 -15.83 -23.56
C THR A 168 22.83 -16.24 -24.98
N PHE A 169 23.56 -15.77 -25.97
CA PHE A 169 23.45 -16.14 -27.37
C PHE A 169 24.56 -17.14 -27.73
N ARG A 170 24.19 -18.41 -27.97
CA ARG A 170 25.15 -19.47 -28.30
C ARG A 170 24.70 -20.20 -29.54
N ASP A 171 25.64 -20.61 -30.36
CA ASP A 171 25.42 -21.43 -31.58
C ASP A 171 24.34 -20.86 -32.50
N GLY A 172 24.25 -19.53 -32.60
CA GLY A 172 23.26 -18.86 -33.44
C GLY A 172 21.85 -18.82 -32.84
N LYS A 173 21.68 -19.14 -31.57
CA LYS A 173 20.39 -19.14 -30.86
C LYS A 173 20.46 -18.42 -29.51
#